data_e1c1833d2f9d3bb688c4eb76356cf6d9
#
_entry.id   e1c1833d2f9d3bb688c4eb76356cf6d9
#
_cell.length_a   1.000
_cell.length_b   1.000
_cell.length_c   1.000
_cell.angle_alpha   90.00
_cell.angle_beta   90.00
_cell.angle_gamma   90.00
#
_symmetry.space_group_name_H-M   'P 1'
#
loop_
_entity.id
_entity.type
_entity.pdbx_description
1 polymer ?
#
loop_
_entity_poly.entity_id
_entity_poly.type
_entity_poly.pdbx_seq_one_letter_code
_entity_poly.pdbx_strand_id
1 'polypeptide(L)'
;MSELLTGKVQAGFGKASHWLNLFNVAYSEKLGISVFPGSLNIALDHVFDWFDARYEAHRIWFGREEYGGERDILLLPCELVSLDHRRAFLWTPTTAARDRRDPWVVEVVSDVNLRNQFGLQDGDVVEIRVPTSGLQR
;
A
#
# COMPACT_ATOMS: atom_id res chain seq x y z
N MET A 1 -15.71 4.98 8.66
CA MET A 1 -15.07 6.29 8.42
C MET A 1 -13.85 6.11 7.53
N SER A 2 -13.39 7.17 6.93
CA SER A 2 -12.24 7.11 6.03
C SER A 2 -11.49 8.43 6.03
N GLU A 3 -10.26 8.37 5.50
CA GLU A 3 -9.40 9.52 5.31
C GLU A 3 -8.96 9.55 3.85
N LEU A 4 -8.93 10.73 3.25
CA LEU A 4 -8.46 10.91 1.88
C LEU A 4 -7.01 11.38 1.90
N LEU A 5 -6.14 10.59 1.25
CA LEU A 5 -4.73 10.93 1.07
C LEU A 5 -4.55 11.41 -0.37
N THR A 6 -3.74 12.42 -0.56
CA THR A 6 -3.42 12.95 -1.89
C THR A 6 -1.91 12.96 -2.08
N GLY A 7 -1.45 12.52 -3.23
CA GLY A 7 -0.03 12.50 -3.53
C GLY A 7 0.25 12.43 -5.01
N LYS A 8 1.53 12.36 -5.35
CA LYS A 8 1.99 12.32 -6.73
C LYS A 8 2.76 11.04 -6.99
N VAL A 9 2.52 10.46 -8.15
CA VAL A 9 3.26 9.29 -8.62
C VAL A 9 4.74 9.64 -8.71
N GLN A 10 5.58 8.75 -8.21
CA GLN A 10 7.02 8.85 -8.35
C GLN A 10 7.65 7.50 -8.66
N ALA A 11 8.86 7.52 -9.21
CA ALA A 11 9.60 6.31 -9.46
C ALA A 11 10.05 5.67 -8.15
N GLY A 12 9.99 4.35 -8.08
CA GLY A 12 10.53 3.57 -6.97
C GLY A 12 11.79 2.83 -7.37
N PHE A 13 12.36 2.10 -6.43
CA PHE A 13 13.58 1.33 -6.66
C PHE A 13 13.33 -0.08 -7.16
N GLY A 14 12.06 -0.47 -7.35
CA GLY A 14 11.71 -1.80 -7.85
C GLY A 14 11.86 -2.95 -6.85
N LYS A 15 12.16 -2.65 -5.59
CA LYS A 15 12.38 -3.69 -4.58
C LYS A 15 11.11 -4.46 -4.25
N ALA A 16 9.97 -3.77 -4.21
CA ALA A 16 8.69 -4.42 -3.93
C ALA A 16 8.34 -5.45 -5.01
N SER A 17 8.65 -5.16 -6.28
CA SER A 17 8.38 -6.07 -7.39
C SER A 17 9.01 -7.44 -7.18
N HIS A 18 10.24 -7.47 -6.71
CA HIS A 18 10.95 -8.73 -6.45
C HIS A 18 10.18 -9.58 -5.43
N TRP A 19 9.82 -8.99 -4.31
CA TRP A 19 9.16 -9.72 -3.22
C TRP A 19 7.72 -10.10 -3.58
N LEU A 20 7.01 -9.21 -4.26
CA LEU A 20 5.64 -9.48 -4.71
C LEU A 20 5.60 -10.57 -5.78
N ASN A 21 6.63 -10.66 -6.61
CA ASN A 21 6.72 -11.74 -7.59
C ASN A 21 7.09 -13.06 -6.92
N LEU A 22 8.09 -13.05 -6.04
CA LEU A 22 8.57 -14.26 -5.37
C LEU A 22 7.49 -14.92 -4.52
N PHE A 23 6.70 -14.13 -3.81
CA PHE A 23 5.67 -14.62 -2.90
C PHE A 23 4.25 -14.36 -3.43
N ASN A 24 4.09 -14.26 -4.74
CA ASN A 24 2.84 -13.85 -5.37
C ASN A 24 1.63 -14.69 -4.94
N VAL A 25 1.77 -16.01 -4.91
CA VAL A 25 0.66 -16.89 -4.53
C VAL A 25 0.21 -16.60 -3.10
N ALA A 26 1.17 -16.47 -2.18
CA ALA A 26 0.87 -16.21 -0.77
C ALA A 26 0.19 -14.85 -0.59
N TYR A 27 0.68 -13.81 -1.26
CA TYR A 27 0.05 -12.49 -1.22
C TYR A 27 -1.35 -12.52 -1.79
N SER A 28 -1.54 -13.19 -2.91
CA SER A 28 -2.85 -13.26 -3.57
C SER A 28 -3.88 -13.99 -2.70
N GLU A 29 -3.48 -15.06 -2.04
CA GLU A 29 -4.35 -15.77 -1.11
C GLU A 29 -4.68 -14.91 0.11
N LYS A 30 -3.68 -14.22 0.66
CA LYS A 30 -3.89 -13.36 1.84
C LYS A 30 -4.85 -12.22 1.55
N LEU A 31 -4.72 -11.59 0.39
CA LEU A 31 -5.48 -10.39 0.04
C LEU A 31 -6.78 -10.69 -0.71
N GLY A 32 -6.97 -11.91 -1.18
CA GLY A 32 -8.17 -12.30 -1.92
C GLY A 32 -8.26 -11.69 -3.31
N ILE A 33 -7.14 -11.29 -3.88
CA ILE A 33 -7.04 -10.78 -5.26
C ILE A 33 -5.84 -11.44 -5.94
N SER A 34 -5.82 -11.39 -7.27
CA SER A 34 -4.64 -11.81 -8.02
C SER A 34 -3.65 -10.64 -8.06
N VAL A 35 -2.67 -10.67 -7.17
CA VAL A 35 -1.75 -9.54 -6.99
C VAL A 35 -0.85 -9.36 -8.21
N PHE A 36 -0.83 -8.14 -8.76
CA PHE A 36 0.16 -7.77 -9.76
C PHE A 36 1.53 -7.63 -9.06
N PRO A 37 2.59 -8.24 -9.60
CA PRO A 37 3.91 -8.23 -8.93
C PRO A 37 4.66 -6.92 -9.15
N GLY A 38 4.15 -5.86 -8.57
CA GLY A 38 4.75 -4.54 -8.63
C GLY A 38 3.93 -3.58 -7.78
N SER A 39 4.54 -2.47 -7.39
CA SER A 39 3.87 -1.44 -6.61
C SER A 39 3.99 -0.08 -7.28
N LEU A 40 3.04 0.80 -6.95
CA LEU A 40 3.07 2.20 -7.38
C LEU A 40 3.50 3.04 -6.18
N ASN A 41 4.54 3.84 -6.34
CA ASN A 41 5.01 4.74 -5.29
C ASN A 41 4.29 6.08 -5.40
N ILE A 42 3.73 6.54 -4.29
CA ILE A 42 3.00 7.81 -4.20
C ILE A 42 3.66 8.67 -3.12
N ALA A 43 4.14 9.86 -3.52
CA ALA A 43 4.66 10.84 -2.58
C ALA A 43 3.49 11.70 -2.09
N LEU A 44 3.14 11.52 -0.83
CA LEU A 44 2.01 12.23 -0.20
C LEU A 44 2.38 13.67 0.13
N ASP A 45 1.36 14.48 0.37
CA ASP A 45 1.51 15.87 0.80
C ASP A 45 1.72 16.02 2.32
N HIS A 46 1.73 14.91 3.04
CA HIS A 46 1.98 14.88 4.48
C HIS A 46 2.55 13.52 4.87
N VAL A 47 3.09 13.45 6.09
CA VAL A 47 3.66 12.21 6.65
C VAL A 47 2.55 11.19 6.89
N PHE A 48 2.76 9.95 6.49
CA PHE A 48 1.86 8.84 6.76
C PHE A 48 2.41 8.00 7.91
N ASP A 49 1.64 7.90 8.99
CA ASP A 49 2.00 7.09 10.14
C ASP A 49 1.25 5.76 10.11
N TRP A 50 1.96 4.70 9.77
CA TRP A 50 1.39 3.36 9.71
C TRP A 50 0.82 2.88 11.04
N PHE A 51 1.32 3.44 12.17
CA PHE A 51 0.91 3.01 13.51
C PHE A 51 -0.08 3.96 14.16
N ASP A 52 -0.66 4.87 13.39
CA ASP A 52 -1.76 5.70 13.88
C ASP A 52 -2.89 4.79 14.35
N ALA A 53 -3.42 5.08 15.55
CA ALA A 53 -4.46 4.28 16.18
C ALA A 53 -5.72 4.15 15.31
N ARG A 54 -5.99 5.13 14.44
CA ARG A 54 -7.16 5.09 13.55
C ARG A 54 -7.10 3.96 12.54
N TYR A 55 -5.92 3.44 12.22
CA TYR A 55 -5.76 2.35 11.25
C TYR A 55 -5.72 0.98 11.91
N GLU A 56 -5.62 0.90 13.22
CA GLU A 56 -5.34 -0.34 13.95
C GLU A 56 -6.30 -1.48 13.58
N ALA A 57 -7.60 -1.21 13.53
CA ALA A 57 -8.61 -2.22 13.23
C ALA A 57 -8.57 -2.68 11.76
N HIS A 58 -7.91 -1.92 10.89
CA HIS A 58 -7.92 -2.16 9.45
C HIS A 58 -6.58 -2.68 8.92
N ARG A 59 -5.50 -2.54 9.70
CA ARG A 59 -4.20 -3.05 9.28
C ARG A 59 -4.25 -4.57 9.15
N ILE A 60 -3.66 -5.06 8.08
CA ILE A 60 -3.47 -6.48 7.85
C ILE A 60 -2.02 -6.81 8.16
N TRP A 61 -1.82 -7.71 9.11
CA TRP A 61 -0.51 -8.23 9.45
C TRP A 61 -0.25 -9.48 8.64
N PHE A 62 0.79 -9.45 7.82
CA PHE A 62 1.23 -10.63 7.07
C PHE A 62 2.60 -11.03 7.60
N GLY A 63 2.60 -11.98 8.54
CA GLY A 63 3.82 -12.40 9.22
C GLY A 63 4.70 -13.23 8.32
N ARG A 64 6.01 -13.08 8.50
CA ARG A 64 6.99 -13.83 7.71
C ARG A 64 6.78 -15.34 7.78
N GLU A 65 6.24 -15.84 8.87
CA GLU A 65 5.94 -17.26 9.04
C GLU A 65 4.78 -17.73 8.16
N GLU A 66 3.87 -16.82 7.82
CA GLU A 66 2.71 -17.14 6.99
C GLU A 66 3.09 -17.39 5.52
N TYR A 67 4.14 -16.74 5.04
CA TYR A 67 4.47 -16.81 3.62
C TYR A 67 5.91 -17.26 3.33
N GLY A 68 6.70 -17.54 4.36
CA GLY A 68 8.08 -17.99 4.20
C GLY A 68 9.07 -16.90 3.88
N GLY A 69 8.72 -15.64 4.16
CA GLY A 69 9.59 -14.50 3.93
C GLY A 69 10.51 -14.19 5.09
N GLU A 70 11.27 -13.12 4.96
CA GLU A 70 12.24 -12.69 5.95
C GLU A 70 11.71 -11.57 6.86
N ARG A 71 10.65 -10.91 6.47
CA ARG A 71 10.11 -9.74 7.17
C ARG A 71 8.60 -9.85 7.31
N ASP A 72 8.10 -9.30 8.40
CA ASP A 72 6.67 -9.11 8.55
C ASP A 72 6.23 -7.92 7.70
N ILE A 73 5.06 -8.04 7.11
CA ILE A 73 4.52 -7.04 6.19
C ILE A 73 3.25 -6.45 6.79
N LEU A 74 3.08 -5.15 6.63
CA LEU A 74 1.82 -4.47 6.92
C LEU A 74 1.14 -4.10 5.62
N LEU A 75 -0.18 -4.29 5.61
CA LEU A 75 -1.03 -3.88 4.50
C LEU A 75 -2.22 -3.12 5.06
N LEU A 76 -2.74 -2.19 4.27
CA LEU A 76 -3.93 -1.43 4.63
C LEU A 76 -4.82 -1.34 3.40
N PRO A 77 -6.06 -1.88 3.46
CA PRO A 77 -6.97 -1.77 2.33
C PRO A 77 -7.22 -0.32 1.98
N CYS A 78 -7.33 -0.03 0.71
CA CYS A 78 -7.61 1.32 0.26
C CYS A 78 -8.39 1.31 -1.05
N GLU A 79 -8.90 2.49 -1.40
CA GLU A 79 -9.58 2.73 -2.66
C GLU A 79 -8.85 3.85 -3.39
N LEU A 80 -8.53 3.61 -4.65
CA LEU A 80 -7.88 4.61 -5.50
C LEU A 80 -8.97 5.44 -6.15
N VAL A 81 -9.39 6.50 -5.46
CA VAL A 81 -10.57 7.29 -5.82
C VAL A 81 -10.46 7.88 -7.23
N SER A 82 -9.30 8.42 -7.57
CA SER A 82 -9.07 9.03 -8.88
C SER A 82 -8.79 8.02 -9.99
N LEU A 83 -8.71 6.73 -9.67
CA LEU A 83 -8.45 5.65 -10.61
C LEU A 83 -9.63 4.67 -10.62
N ASP A 84 -10.80 5.17 -11.00
CA ASP A 84 -12.06 4.41 -11.08
C ASP A 84 -12.46 3.73 -9.76
N HIS A 85 -12.12 4.35 -8.63
CA HIS A 85 -12.40 3.79 -7.30
C HIS A 85 -11.85 2.37 -7.13
N ARG A 86 -10.71 2.10 -7.75
CA ARG A 86 -10.15 0.75 -7.75
C ARG A 86 -9.69 0.34 -6.37
N ARG A 87 -10.03 -0.87 -6.00
CA ARG A 87 -9.60 -1.47 -4.75
C ARG A 87 -8.10 -1.79 -4.82
N ALA A 88 -7.38 -1.46 -3.76
CA ALA A 88 -5.95 -1.68 -3.67
C ALA A 88 -5.53 -1.84 -2.21
N PHE A 89 -4.23 -1.96 -1.99
CA PHE A 89 -3.66 -2.07 -0.64
C PHE A 89 -2.40 -1.23 -0.56
N LEU A 90 -2.25 -0.47 0.52
CA LEU A 90 -0.96 0.07 0.89
C LEU A 90 -0.11 -1.08 1.45
N TRP A 91 1.17 -1.06 1.16
CA TRP A 91 2.10 -2.14 1.49
C TRP A 91 3.38 -1.57 2.07
N THR A 92 3.91 -2.17 3.14
CA THR A 92 5.23 -1.84 3.66
C THR A 92 5.78 -2.98 4.50
N PRO A 93 7.10 -3.21 4.49
CA PRO A 93 7.73 -4.02 5.52
C PRO A 93 7.63 -3.31 6.88
N THR A 94 7.44 -4.07 7.95
CA THR A 94 7.31 -3.48 9.30
C THR A 94 8.56 -2.72 9.72
N THR A 95 9.74 -3.17 9.29
CA THR A 95 10.99 -2.47 9.60
C THR A 95 11.00 -1.06 9.03
N ALA A 96 10.56 -0.90 7.78
CA ALA A 96 10.48 0.43 7.17
C ALA A 96 9.46 1.32 7.88
N ALA A 97 8.32 0.75 8.27
CA ALA A 97 7.29 1.50 8.99
C ALA A 97 7.78 1.98 10.37
N ARG A 98 8.47 1.11 11.12
CA ARG A 98 8.98 1.44 12.44
C ARG A 98 10.12 2.46 12.40
N ASP A 99 11.01 2.31 11.43
CA ASP A 99 12.14 3.22 11.26
C ASP A 99 11.72 4.54 10.62
N ARG A 100 10.46 4.65 10.19
CA ARG A 100 9.90 5.81 9.52
C ARG A 100 10.76 6.24 8.34
N ARG A 101 11.24 5.26 7.59
CA ARG A 101 11.98 5.52 6.36
C ARG A 101 11.02 6.11 5.34
N ASP A 102 11.39 7.27 4.83
CA ASP A 102 10.62 7.98 3.82
C ASP A 102 9.12 8.03 4.15
N PRO A 103 8.74 8.65 5.28
CA PRO A 103 7.36 8.60 5.75
C PRO A 103 6.36 9.37 4.87
N TRP A 104 6.87 10.06 3.85
CA TRP A 104 6.06 10.77 2.87
C TRP A 104 5.60 9.89 1.72
N VAL A 105 6.18 8.70 1.57
CA VAL A 105 5.91 7.82 0.43
C VAL A 105 5.15 6.58 0.91
N VAL A 106 4.11 6.24 0.17
CA VAL A 106 3.40 4.97 0.32
C VAL A 106 3.54 4.16 -0.96
N GLU A 107 3.54 2.84 -0.82
CA GLU A 107 3.54 1.92 -1.95
C GLU A 107 2.17 1.28 -2.05
N VAL A 108 1.62 1.29 -3.26
CA VAL A 108 0.27 0.78 -3.54
C VAL A 108 0.38 -0.49 -4.37
N VAL A 109 -0.29 -1.54 -3.92
CA VAL A 109 -0.35 -2.84 -4.58
C VAL A 109 -1.79 -3.10 -5.02
N SER A 110 -1.97 -3.62 -6.22
CA SER A 110 -3.29 -3.91 -6.76
C SER A 110 -3.25 -5.17 -7.63
N ASP A 111 -4.34 -5.44 -8.33
CA ASP A 111 -4.45 -6.60 -9.24
C ASP A 111 -4.06 -6.28 -10.67
N VAL A 112 -3.58 -5.06 -10.94
CA VAL A 112 -3.13 -4.64 -12.26
C VAL A 112 -1.87 -3.78 -12.14
N ASN A 113 -1.16 -3.63 -13.26
CA ASN A 113 -0.12 -2.61 -13.36
C ASN A 113 -0.82 -1.23 -13.47
N LEU A 114 -0.82 -0.49 -12.37
CA LEU A 114 -1.56 0.77 -12.30
C LEU A 114 -1.06 1.81 -13.30
N ARG A 115 0.26 1.90 -13.51
CA ARG A 115 0.80 2.84 -14.51
C ARG A 115 0.26 2.55 -15.90
N ASN A 116 0.26 1.29 -16.29
CA ASN A 116 -0.21 0.90 -17.63
C ASN A 116 -1.72 1.01 -17.75
N GLN A 117 -2.43 0.56 -16.73
CA GLN A 117 -3.90 0.55 -16.75
C GLN A 117 -4.49 1.96 -16.87
N PHE A 118 -3.87 2.93 -16.19
CA PHE A 118 -4.39 4.29 -16.09
C PHE A 118 -3.50 5.33 -16.79
N GLY A 119 -2.47 4.91 -17.49
CA GLY A 119 -1.58 5.83 -18.20
C GLY A 119 -0.84 6.79 -17.28
N LEU A 120 -0.43 6.35 -16.10
CA LEU A 120 0.17 7.22 -15.10
C LEU A 120 1.63 7.52 -15.40
N GLN A 121 2.00 8.79 -15.18
CA GLN A 121 3.37 9.28 -15.28
C GLN A 121 3.80 9.89 -13.97
N ASP A 122 5.10 10.01 -13.75
CA ASP A 122 5.64 10.69 -12.57
C ASP A 122 5.06 12.11 -12.49
N GLY A 123 4.62 12.48 -11.30
CA GLY A 123 3.98 13.77 -11.07
C GLY A 123 2.46 13.77 -11.17
N ASP A 124 1.85 12.72 -11.72
CA ASP A 124 0.39 12.62 -11.76
C ASP A 124 -0.17 12.53 -10.34
N VAL A 125 -1.28 13.22 -10.10
CA VAL A 125 -1.92 13.24 -8.79
C VAL A 125 -2.83 12.02 -8.64
N VAL A 126 -2.72 11.36 -7.50
CA VAL A 126 -3.57 10.22 -7.13
C VAL A 126 -4.20 10.49 -5.78
N GLU A 127 -5.48 10.19 -5.67
CA GLU A 127 -6.24 10.29 -4.43
C GLU A 127 -6.53 8.89 -3.90
N ILE A 128 -6.21 8.66 -2.64
CA ILE A 128 -6.32 7.36 -1.98
C ILE A 128 -7.21 7.51 -0.76
N ARG A 129 -8.27 6.72 -0.69
CA ARG A 129 -9.13 6.66 0.49
C ARG A 129 -8.74 5.45 1.32
N VAL A 130 -8.38 5.69 2.59
CA VAL A 130 -8.07 4.62 3.54
C VAL A 130 -9.13 4.55 4.63
N PRO A 131 -9.48 3.34 5.10
CA PRO A 131 -10.45 3.21 6.18
C PRO A 131 -9.85 3.65 7.50
N THR A 132 -10.64 4.29 8.33
CA THR A 132 -10.24 4.67 9.69
C THR A 132 -11.36 4.30 10.65
N SER A 133 -10.95 4.01 11.88
CA SER A 133 -11.91 3.88 12.98
C SER A 133 -11.98 5.21 13.72
N GLY A 134 -13.19 5.64 14.01
CA GLY A 134 -13.36 6.85 14.82
C GLY A 134 -12.79 6.62 16.21
N LEU A 135 -12.13 7.64 16.76
CA LEU A 135 -11.69 7.59 18.14
C LEU A 135 -12.91 7.82 19.01
N GLN A 136 -13.26 6.81 19.78
CA GLN A 136 -14.42 6.90 20.66
C GLN A 136 -14.09 7.68 21.92
N ARG A 137 -15.07 8.36 22.42
CA ARG A 137 -14.96 9.09 23.67
C ARG A 137 -15.92 8.49 24.68
#